data_6c0de072d0c9f7a4d7fa67b3705d60cc
#
_entry.id   6c0de072d0c9f7a4d7fa67b3705d60cc
#
_cell.length_a   1.000
_cell.length_b   1.000
_cell.length_c   1.000
_cell.angle_alpha   90.00
_cell.angle_beta   90.00
_cell.angle_gamma   90.00
#
_symmetry.space_group_name_H-M   'P 1'
#
loop_
_entity.id
_entity.type
_entity.pdbx_description
1 polymer ?
#
loop_
_entity_poly.entity_id
_entity_poly.type
_entity_poly.pdbx_seq_one_letter_code
_entity_poly.pdbx_strand_id
1 'polypeptide(L)'
;MQINKQLTAILLWVRIMIHLEHISKTYTRKKEIIKAVDDVSIDIKEGEIFGIIGFSGAGKSTLVRCINLLEYPDAGGKVTVDGVKLTSLNSKELRRQRSNIGMIFQHFNLMPSRTVIENVLYPLAYKGIKKGDQIKKATELLKLVDLSDRIDNYPSQLSGGQKQRVAIARALALDPKVLLCDEATSALDPQTTYEIIELLKKLNEKLKLTIVVITHEMDVVKDLCSRVAVMEKGKVVEQGEIFNVFSNPKSDVTTRFMKATSNLSKAEILIKRYKDFLNLHNGDVLARLSYIGKGVSEPIISSLTEKFHVAINIILADVALLHGNPIGGTVCIFSGDKEAIENALASLDKDNVKVEVLSHE
;
A
#
# COMPACT_ATOMS: atom_id res chain seq x y z
N MET A 1 1.09 21.45 -38.79
CA MET A 1 -0.30 21.19 -38.29
C MET A 1 -0.67 19.71 -38.22
N GLN A 2 0.18 18.77 -38.67
CA GLN A 2 -0.06 17.30 -38.58
C GLN A 2 0.59 16.62 -37.34
N ILE A 3 1.58 17.23 -36.72
CA ILE A 3 2.30 16.66 -35.56
C ILE A 3 1.46 16.74 -34.26
N ASN A 4 0.53 17.68 -34.15
CA ASN A 4 -0.34 17.83 -32.98
C ASN A 4 -1.51 16.82 -32.92
N LYS A 5 -1.88 16.19 -34.03
CA LYS A 5 -2.96 15.18 -34.07
C LYS A 5 -2.49 13.78 -33.63
N GLN A 6 -1.20 13.48 -33.76
CA GLN A 6 -0.64 12.19 -33.31
C GLN A 6 -0.30 12.18 -31.81
N LEU A 7 0.03 13.33 -31.23
CA LEU A 7 0.24 13.47 -29.77
C LEU A 7 -1.08 13.40 -28.97
N THR A 8 -2.20 13.76 -29.57
CA THR A 8 -3.51 13.67 -28.91
C THR A 8 -4.12 12.25 -28.97
N ALA A 9 -3.60 11.36 -29.81
CA ALA A 9 -4.05 9.96 -29.93
C ALA A 9 -3.32 9.00 -28.98
N ILE A 10 -2.29 9.45 -28.25
CA ILE A 10 -1.54 8.69 -27.25
C ILE A 10 -2.00 9.03 -25.82
N LEU A 11 -3.00 9.83 -25.63
CA LEU A 11 -3.82 9.80 -24.42
C LEU A 11 -4.60 8.48 -24.43
N LEU A 12 -3.88 7.37 -24.14
CA LEU A 12 -4.48 6.11 -23.75
C LEU A 12 -5.58 6.45 -22.75
N TRP A 13 -6.82 6.22 -23.16
CA TRP A 13 -7.98 6.34 -22.27
C TRP A 13 -7.71 5.41 -21.10
N VAL A 14 -7.23 5.94 -20.01
CA VAL A 14 -6.99 5.16 -18.79
C VAL A 14 -8.37 4.72 -18.32
N ARG A 15 -8.68 3.45 -18.59
CA ARG A 15 -9.97 2.87 -18.21
C ARG A 15 -10.06 2.80 -16.68
N ILE A 16 -11.13 3.37 -16.15
CA ILE A 16 -11.46 3.22 -14.73
C ILE A 16 -12.11 1.84 -14.54
N MET A 17 -11.49 1.04 -13.65
CA MET A 17 -11.98 -0.29 -13.30
C MET A 17 -12.98 -0.21 -12.14
N ILE A 18 -12.70 0.62 -11.13
CA ILE A 18 -13.57 0.82 -9.97
C ILE A 18 -13.83 2.31 -9.83
N HIS A 19 -15.09 2.71 -9.81
CA HIS A 19 -15.53 4.07 -9.55
C HIS A 19 -16.48 4.08 -8.36
N LEU A 20 -16.05 4.75 -7.30
CA LEU A 20 -16.84 5.00 -6.10
C LEU A 20 -17.27 6.46 -6.10
N GLU A 21 -18.55 6.73 -5.95
CA GLU A 21 -19.12 8.06 -5.95
C GLU A 21 -20.00 8.24 -4.71
N HIS A 22 -19.63 9.19 -3.86
CA HIS A 22 -20.37 9.55 -2.66
C HIS A 22 -20.69 8.38 -1.72
N ILE A 23 -19.72 7.49 -1.49
CA ILE A 23 -19.90 6.34 -0.62
C ILE A 23 -19.95 6.78 0.83
N SER A 24 -21.09 6.56 1.45
CA SER A 24 -21.27 6.67 2.91
C SER A 24 -21.78 5.34 3.46
N LYS A 25 -21.38 5.00 4.69
CA LYS A 25 -21.90 3.83 5.41
C LYS A 25 -22.02 4.13 6.88
N THR A 26 -23.23 4.02 7.37
CA THR A 26 -23.59 4.25 8.76
C THR A 26 -24.06 2.96 9.42
N TYR A 27 -23.58 2.70 10.62
CA TYR A 27 -24.05 1.62 11.47
C TYR A 27 -24.77 2.18 12.69
N THR A 28 -25.88 1.58 13.06
CA THR A 28 -26.61 1.90 14.29
C THR A 28 -26.42 0.77 15.30
N ARG A 29 -25.80 1.07 16.44
CA ARG A 29 -25.61 0.10 17.53
C ARG A 29 -26.13 0.71 18.85
N LYS A 30 -27.15 0.09 19.46
CA LYS A 30 -27.69 0.49 20.77
C LYS A 30 -27.92 2.01 20.95
N LYS A 31 -28.49 2.70 19.95
CA LYS A 31 -28.68 4.17 19.89
C LYS A 31 -27.48 5.01 19.53
N GLU A 32 -26.30 4.40 19.34
CA GLU A 32 -25.12 5.10 18.84
C GLU A 32 -25.08 4.98 17.31
N ILE A 33 -24.86 6.12 16.64
CA ILE A 33 -24.74 6.20 15.18
C ILE A 33 -23.25 6.33 14.86
N ILE A 34 -22.71 5.32 14.19
CA ILE A 34 -21.29 5.30 13.76
C ILE A 34 -21.24 5.44 12.26
N LYS A 35 -20.76 6.55 11.75
CA LYS A 35 -20.52 6.77 10.32
C LYS A 35 -19.14 6.22 9.97
N ALA A 36 -19.09 4.96 9.55
CA ALA A 36 -17.86 4.24 9.28
C ALA A 36 -17.18 4.67 7.97
N VAL A 37 -17.98 5.11 6.98
CA VAL A 37 -17.51 5.76 5.74
C VAL A 37 -18.36 7.01 5.55
N ASP A 38 -17.74 8.13 5.19
CA ASP A 38 -18.36 9.44 5.09
C ASP A 38 -17.97 10.15 3.80
N ASP A 39 -18.84 10.07 2.81
CA ASP A 39 -18.75 10.77 1.51
C ASP A 39 -17.43 10.52 0.75
N VAL A 40 -17.09 9.25 0.55
CA VAL A 40 -15.85 8.84 -0.12
C VAL A 40 -16.09 8.67 -1.62
N SER A 41 -15.23 9.33 -2.44
CA SER A 41 -15.19 9.17 -3.89
C SER A 41 -13.76 8.82 -4.33
N ILE A 42 -13.60 7.71 -5.07
CA ILE A 42 -12.30 7.18 -5.50
C ILE A 42 -12.44 6.56 -6.89
N ASP A 43 -11.45 6.84 -7.75
CA ASP A 43 -11.26 6.18 -9.05
C ASP A 43 -10.01 5.29 -9.02
N ILE A 44 -10.17 4.01 -9.36
CA ILE A 44 -9.09 3.04 -9.48
C ILE A 44 -9.00 2.58 -10.94
N LYS A 45 -7.80 2.68 -11.51
CA LYS A 45 -7.55 2.39 -12.92
C LYS A 45 -7.47 0.89 -13.17
N GLU A 46 -7.72 0.44 -14.40
CA GLU A 46 -7.54 -0.94 -14.80
C GLU A 46 -6.08 -1.37 -14.69
N GLY A 47 -5.83 -2.55 -14.10
CA GLY A 47 -4.48 -3.10 -13.89
C GLY A 47 -3.66 -2.40 -12.79
N GLU A 48 -4.23 -1.42 -12.09
CA GLU A 48 -3.57 -0.71 -11.01
C GLU A 48 -3.55 -1.55 -9.72
N ILE A 49 -2.49 -1.39 -8.92
CA ILE A 49 -2.47 -1.80 -7.51
C ILE A 49 -2.68 -0.55 -6.66
N PHE A 50 -3.83 -0.44 -6.06
CA PHE A 50 -4.28 0.72 -5.29
C PHE A 50 -4.33 0.43 -3.79
N GLY A 51 -3.69 1.28 -2.99
CA GLY A 51 -3.67 1.17 -1.53
C GLY A 51 -4.76 2.00 -0.85
N ILE A 52 -5.44 1.43 0.14
CA ILE A 52 -6.30 2.18 1.07
C ILE A 52 -5.67 2.03 2.45
N ILE A 53 -5.12 3.12 2.98
CA ILE A 53 -4.36 3.14 4.22
C ILE A 53 -5.03 4.01 5.28
N GLY A 54 -4.67 3.80 6.52
CA GLY A 54 -5.20 4.57 7.66
C GLY A 54 -5.10 3.79 8.96
N PHE A 55 -5.23 4.47 10.10
CA PHE A 55 -5.20 3.83 11.40
C PHE A 55 -6.36 2.84 11.59
N SER A 56 -6.28 1.99 12.62
CA SER A 56 -7.38 1.10 12.98
C SER A 56 -8.66 1.91 13.24
N GLY A 57 -9.80 1.42 12.74
CA GLY A 57 -11.07 2.14 12.85
C GLY A 57 -11.29 3.27 11.83
N ALA A 58 -10.38 3.52 10.89
CA ALA A 58 -10.56 4.58 9.88
C ALA A 58 -11.66 4.30 8.84
N GLY A 59 -12.25 3.09 8.80
CA GLY A 59 -13.32 2.73 7.87
C GLY A 59 -12.89 1.93 6.64
N LYS A 60 -11.60 1.59 6.52
CA LYS A 60 -11.01 0.91 5.35
C LYS A 60 -11.72 -0.38 4.94
N SER A 61 -11.87 -1.35 5.86
CA SER A 61 -12.54 -2.64 5.58
C SER A 61 -14.01 -2.45 5.20
N THR A 62 -14.69 -1.47 5.80
CA THR A 62 -16.07 -1.11 5.42
C THR A 62 -16.10 -0.61 3.98
N LEU A 63 -15.19 0.30 3.60
CA LEU A 63 -15.12 0.85 2.25
C LEU A 63 -14.89 -0.25 1.21
N VAL A 64 -13.93 -1.16 1.45
CA VAL A 64 -13.67 -2.28 0.50
C VAL A 64 -14.86 -3.22 0.40
N ARG A 65 -15.57 -3.48 1.51
CA ARG A 65 -16.80 -4.28 1.45
C ARG A 65 -17.94 -3.57 0.73
N CYS A 66 -17.90 -2.24 0.61
CA CYS A 66 -18.81 -1.52 -0.27
C CYS A 66 -18.47 -1.73 -1.76
N ILE A 67 -17.19 -1.94 -2.15
CA ILE A 67 -16.82 -2.17 -3.55
C ILE A 67 -17.52 -3.40 -4.14
N ASN A 68 -17.62 -4.49 -3.35
CA ASN A 68 -18.31 -5.71 -3.80
C ASN A 68 -19.75 -5.84 -3.25
N LEU A 69 -20.26 -4.76 -2.63
CA LEU A 69 -21.58 -4.68 -1.98
C LEU A 69 -21.80 -5.78 -0.92
N LEU A 70 -20.76 -6.33 -0.27
CA LEU A 70 -20.93 -7.08 0.96
C LEU A 70 -21.51 -6.19 2.05
N GLU A 71 -21.13 -4.89 2.03
CA GLU A 71 -21.80 -3.82 2.75
C GLU A 71 -22.41 -2.87 1.73
N TYR A 72 -23.73 -2.65 1.82
CA TYR A 72 -24.40 -1.68 0.96
C TYR A 72 -24.11 -0.27 1.47
N PRO A 73 -23.71 0.66 0.60
CA PRO A 73 -23.58 2.07 0.98
C PRO A 73 -24.96 2.63 1.36
N ASP A 74 -24.96 3.71 2.10
CA ASP A 74 -26.15 4.49 2.40
C ASP A 74 -26.75 5.06 1.10
N ALA A 75 -27.98 5.57 1.17
CA ALA A 75 -28.69 6.11 0.01
C ALA A 75 -27.88 7.23 -0.69
N GLY A 76 -27.78 7.15 -2.00
CA GLY A 76 -27.03 8.12 -2.85
C GLY A 76 -25.65 7.61 -3.29
N GLY A 77 -25.03 6.71 -2.56
CA GLY A 77 -23.75 6.12 -2.94
C GLY A 77 -23.85 5.26 -4.21
N LYS A 78 -22.85 5.40 -5.11
CA LYS A 78 -22.79 4.63 -6.36
C LYS A 78 -21.48 3.86 -6.43
N VAL A 79 -21.59 2.58 -6.77
CA VAL A 79 -20.44 1.67 -6.98
C VAL A 79 -20.51 1.15 -8.39
N THR A 80 -19.49 1.45 -9.19
CA THR A 80 -19.33 0.92 -10.56
C THR A 80 -18.04 0.12 -10.63
N VAL A 81 -18.11 -1.11 -11.15
CA VAL A 81 -16.95 -1.99 -11.35
C VAL A 81 -17.01 -2.53 -12.77
N ASP A 82 -15.91 -2.42 -13.51
CA ASP A 82 -15.79 -2.83 -14.93
C ASP A 82 -16.92 -2.25 -15.80
N GLY A 83 -17.26 -0.97 -15.56
CA GLY A 83 -18.34 -0.26 -16.27
C GLY A 83 -19.77 -0.64 -15.84
N VAL A 84 -19.94 -1.57 -14.90
CA VAL A 84 -21.26 -2.01 -14.42
C VAL A 84 -21.57 -1.36 -13.06
N LYS A 85 -22.68 -0.62 -12.98
CA LYS A 85 -23.16 0.00 -11.75
C LYS A 85 -23.79 -1.06 -10.83
N LEU A 86 -23.01 -1.54 -9.86
CA LEU A 86 -23.42 -2.63 -8.96
C LEU A 86 -24.62 -2.26 -8.08
N THR A 87 -24.70 -0.99 -7.65
CA THR A 87 -25.78 -0.48 -6.78
C THR A 87 -27.16 -0.47 -7.43
N SER A 88 -27.26 -0.68 -8.76
CA SER A 88 -28.54 -0.78 -9.49
C SER A 88 -28.96 -2.20 -9.83
N LEU A 89 -28.12 -3.19 -9.51
CA LEU A 89 -28.37 -4.59 -9.88
C LEU A 89 -29.32 -5.28 -8.91
N ASN A 90 -30.12 -6.22 -9.42
CA ASN A 90 -30.84 -7.16 -8.59
C ASN A 90 -29.90 -8.25 -8.01
N SER A 91 -30.38 -9.02 -7.05
CA SER A 91 -29.57 -10.01 -6.32
C SER A 91 -28.94 -11.08 -7.23
N LYS A 92 -29.60 -11.47 -8.33
CA LYS A 92 -29.10 -12.49 -9.27
C LYS A 92 -27.97 -11.90 -10.14
N GLU A 93 -28.15 -10.70 -10.65
CA GLU A 93 -27.16 -9.98 -11.42
C GLU A 93 -25.92 -9.63 -10.57
N LEU A 94 -26.14 -9.15 -9.35
CA LEU A 94 -25.07 -8.85 -8.41
C LEU A 94 -24.22 -10.10 -8.09
N ARG A 95 -24.87 -11.26 -7.88
CA ARG A 95 -24.14 -12.54 -7.65
C ARG A 95 -23.28 -12.91 -8.86
N ARG A 96 -23.75 -12.64 -10.07
CA ARG A 96 -22.97 -12.83 -11.30
C ARG A 96 -21.78 -11.87 -11.37
N GLN A 97 -21.98 -10.57 -11.05
CA GLN A 97 -20.92 -9.58 -11.09
C GLN A 97 -19.87 -9.82 -10.00
N ARG A 98 -20.26 -10.27 -8.82
CA ARG A 98 -19.31 -10.67 -7.75
C ARG A 98 -18.35 -11.81 -8.16
N SER A 99 -18.65 -12.56 -9.21
CA SER A 99 -17.71 -13.56 -9.75
C SER A 99 -16.48 -12.91 -10.40
N ASN A 100 -16.60 -11.64 -10.83
CA ASN A 100 -15.50 -10.87 -11.40
C ASN A 100 -14.66 -10.14 -10.34
N ILE A 101 -15.02 -10.32 -9.05
CA ILE A 101 -14.35 -9.67 -7.92
C ILE A 101 -13.92 -10.74 -6.93
N GLY A 102 -12.63 -11.05 -6.89
CA GLY A 102 -12.04 -11.90 -5.86
C GLY A 102 -11.87 -11.11 -4.56
N MET A 103 -11.97 -11.79 -3.42
CA MET A 103 -11.71 -11.18 -2.11
C MET A 103 -10.87 -12.09 -1.24
N ILE A 104 -9.84 -11.51 -0.66
CA ILE A 104 -8.96 -12.12 0.33
C ILE A 104 -9.26 -11.43 1.66
N PHE A 105 -9.55 -12.21 2.68
CA PHE A 105 -9.92 -11.72 4.01
C PHE A 105 -8.75 -11.81 4.98
N GLN A 106 -8.74 -10.99 6.00
CA GLN A 106 -7.73 -10.91 7.05
C GLN A 106 -7.42 -12.27 7.71
N HIS A 107 -8.41 -13.11 7.95
CA HIS A 107 -8.27 -14.41 8.62
C HIS A 107 -8.32 -15.61 7.66
N PHE A 108 -7.88 -15.44 6.39
CA PHE A 108 -7.88 -16.46 5.34
C PHE A 108 -9.26 -17.04 4.99
N ASN A 109 -10.14 -17.22 5.95
CA ASN A 109 -11.49 -17.77 5.84
C ASN A 109 -11.54 -19.10 5.06
N LEU A 110 -10.55 -19.96 5.27
CA LEU A 110 -10.54 -21.30 4.69
C LEU A 110 -11.56 -22.21 5.40
N MET A 111 -12.14 -23.13 4.65
CA MET A 111 -13.02 -24.17 5.19
C MET A 111 -12.15 -25.24 5.86
N PRO A 112 -12.18 -25.37 7.20
CA PRO A 112 -11.24 -26.23 7.94
C PRO A 112 -11.46 -27.72 7.67
N SER A 113 -12.67 -28.11 7.30
CA SER A 113 -13.06 -29.50 6.97
C SER A 113 -12.81 -29.90 5.52
N ARG A 114 -12.23 -29.01 4.72
CA ARG A 114 -11.91 -29.24 3.30
C ARG A 114 -10.42 -29.18 3.07
N THR A 115 -9.94 -30.00 2.14
CA THR A 115 -8.53 -29.95 1.70
C THR A 115 -8.21 -28.65 0.97
N VAL A 116 -6.94 -28.42 0.69
CA VAL A 116 -6.45 -27.26 -0.08
C VAL A 116 -7.14 -27.19 -1.45
N ILE A 117 -7.12 -28.29 -2.21
CA ILE A 117 -7.77 -28.30 -3.52
C ILE A 117 -9.28 -28.09 -3.42
N GLU A 118 -9.95 -28.67 -2.43
CA GLU A 118 -11.39 -28.49 -2.23
C GLU A 118 -11.77 -27.06 -1.86
N ASN A 119 -10.91 -26.33 -1.13
CA ASN A 119 -11.08 -24.92 -0.87
C ASN A 119 -11.05 -24.10 -2.18
N VAL A 120 -10.15 -24.42 -3.11
CA VAL A 120 -10.03 -23.73 -4.41
C VAL A 120 -11.16 -24.15 -5.37
N LEU A 121 -11.62 -25.40 -5.31
CA LEU A 121 -12.74 -25.92 -6.10
C LEU A 121 -14.09 -25.31 -5.70
N TYR A 122 -14.24 -24.87 -4.45
CA TYR A 122 -15.54 -24.43 -3.92
C TYR A 122 -16.24 -23.33 -4.75
N PRO A 123 -15.57 -22.26 -5.20
CA PRO A 123 -16.21 -21.27 -6.06
C PRO A 123 -16.63 -21.81 -7.43
N LEU A 124 -15.97 -22.87 -7.93
CA LEU A 124 -16.22 -23.46 -9.24
C LEU A 124 -17.43 -24.41 -9.23
N ALA A 125 -17.77 -24.98 -8.08
CA ALA A 125 -18.76 -26.04 -7.94
C ALA A 125 -20.16 -25.69 -8.50
N TYR A 126 -20.50 -24.38 -8.50
CA TYR A 126 -21.84 -23.91 -8.90
C TYR A 126 -21.87 -23.18 -10.25
N LYS A 127 -20.83 -23.37 -11.08
CA LYS A 127 -20.67 -22.63 -12.35
C LYS A 127 -21.00 -23.46 -13.60
N GLY A 128 -21.47 -24.70 -13.43
CA GLY A 128 -21.78 -25.60 -14.57
C GLY A 128 -20.54 -26.09 -15.33
N ILE A 129 -19.33 -25.88 -14.78
CA ILE A 129 -18.06 -26.37 -15.38
C ILE A 129 -17.95 -27.86 -15.11
N LYS A 130 -17.48 -28.65 -16.08
CA LYS A 130 -17.23 -30.09 -15.90
C LYS A 130 -16.21 -30.33 -14.80
N LYS A 131 -16.41 -31.38 -13.98
CA LYS A 131 -15.56 -31.70 -12.82
C LYS A 131 -14.07 -31.83 -13.17
N GLY A 132 -13.75 -32.43 -14.29
CA GLY A 132 -12.36 -32.54 -14.77
C GLY A 132 -11.71 -31.18 -15.03
N ASP A 133 -12.44 -30.25 -15.65
CA ASP A 133 -11.95 -28.89 -15.94
C ASP A 133 -11.81 -28.07 -14.64
N GLN A 134 -12.72 -28.27 -13.67
CA GLN A 134 -12.59 -27.64 -12.34
C GLN A 134 -11.31 -28.10 -11.63
N ILE A 135 -11.02 -29.41 -11.61
CA ILE A 135 -9.82 -29.98 -11.00
C ILE A 135 -8.57 -29.44 -11.69
N LYS A 136 -8.54 -29.47 -13.04
CA LYS A 136 -7.41 -28.97 -13.83
C LYS A 136 -7.13 -27.50 -13.45
N LYS A 137 -8.15 -26.65 -13.44
CA LYS A 137 -8.03 -25.24 -13.10
C LYS A 137 -7.54 -25.02 -11.68
N ALA A 138 -8.11 -25.74 -10.70
CA ALA A 138 -7.69 -25.63 -9.30
C ALA A 138 -6.22 -26.04 -9.12
N THR A 139 -5.77 -27.11 -9.81
CA THR A 139 -4.37 -27.54 -9.77
C THR A 139 -3.43 -26.50 -10.42
N GLU A 140 -3.83 -25.89 -11.53
CA GLU A 140 -3.06 -24.81 -12.17
C GLU A 140 -2.93 -23.59 -11.26
N LEU A 141 -4.02 -23.21 -10.55
CA LEU A 141 -4.00 -22.11 -9.58
C LEU A 141 -3.11 -22.43 -8.37
N LEU A 142 -3.16 -23.66 -7.85
CA LEU A 142 -2.29 -24.09 -6.76
C LEU A 142 -0.82 -24.12 -7.17
N LYS A 143 -0.52 -24.49 -8.40
CA LYS A 143 0.82 -24.38 -8.98
C LYS A 143 1.27 -22.93 -9.10
N LEU A 144 0.35 -22.00 -9.47
CA LEU A 144 0.64 -20.57 -9.61
C LEU A 144 1.01 -19.90 -8.26
N VAL A 145 0.53 -20.46 -7.15
CA VAL A 145 0.82 -19.99 -5.78
C VAL A 145 1.82 -20.87 -5.03
N ASP A 146 2.56 -21.77 -5.75
CA ASP A 146 3.59 -22.66 -5.21
C ASP A 146 3.09 -23.62 -4.11
N LEU A 147 1.92 -24.26 -4.32
CA LEU A 147 1.32 -25.23 -3.40
C LEU A 147 0.97 -26.58 -4.05
N SER A 148 1.70 -26.97 -5.11
CA SER A 148 1.45 -28.22 -5.83
C SER A 148 1.65 -29.47 -4.98
N ASP A 149 2.52 -29.41 -3.98
CA ASP A 149 2.87 -30.51 -3.07
C ASP A 149 1.94 -30.61 -1.85
N ARG A 150 0.97 -29.69 -1.70
CA ARG A 150 0.07 -29.55 -0.54
C ARG A 150 -1.41 -29.67 -0.87
N ILE A 151 -1.75 -30.14 -2.08
CA ILE A 151 -3.12 -30.13 -2.60
C ILE A 151 -4.12 -30.92 -1.73
N ASP A 152 -3.66 -32.01 -1.11
CA ASP A 152 -4.47 -32.89 -0.27
C ASP A 152 -4.40 -32.55 1.23
N ASN A 153 -3.58 -31.57 1.62
CA ASN A 153 -3.48 -31.13 3.02
C ASN A 153 -4.75 -30.39 3.46
N TYR A 154 -5.01 -30.43 4.77
CA TYR A 154 -6.04 -29.61 5.41
C TYR A 154 -5.44 -28.27 5.89
N PRO A 155 -6.26 -27.22 6.06
CA PRO A 155 -5.79 -25.91 6.57
C PRO A 155 -5.03 -25.98 7.90
N SER A 156 -5.36 -26.92 8.78
CA SER A 156 -4.67 -27.14 10.05
C SER A 156 -3.19 -27.57 9.90
N GLN A 157 -2.84 -28.13 8.74
CA GLN A 157 -1.49 -28.62 8.43
C GLN A 157 -0.62 -27.58 7.71
N LEU A 158 -1.14 -26.34 7.52
CA LEU A 158 -0.49 -25.30 6.76
C LEU A 158 0.02 -24.18 7.66
N SER A 159 1.16 -23.58 7.28
CA SER A 159 1.63 -22.31 7.85
C SER A 159 0.70 -21.15 7.49
N GLY A 160 0.85 -20.00 8.14
CA GLY A 160 0.08 -18.78 7.84
C GLY A 160 0.21 -18.36 6.37
N GLY A 161 1.43 -18.32 5.85
CA GLY A 161 1.70 -17.98 4.45
C GLY A 161 1.09 -18.99 3.46
N GLN A 162 1.16 -20.29 3.76
CA GLN A 162 0.52 -21.31 2.94
C GLN A 162 -1.02 -21.16 2.94
N LYS A 163 -1.64 -20.89 4.09
CA LYS A 163 -3.08 -20.56 4.17
C LYS A 163 -3.43 -19.35 3.30
N GLN A 164 -2.60 -18.32 3.32
CA GLN A 164 -2.78 -17.13 2.51
C GLN A 164 -2.69 -17.44 1.02
N ARG A 165 -1.71 -18.23 0.59
CA ARG A 165 -1.58 -18.70 -0.79
C ARG A 165 -2.82 -19.49 -1.26
N VAL A 166 -3.39 -20.34 -0.41
CA VAL A 166 -4.67 -21.03 -0.70
C VAL A 166 -5.83 -20.03 -0.83
N ALA A 167 -5.91 -19.03 0.04
CA ALA A 167 -6.93 -17.98 -0.02
C ALA A 167 -6.82 -17.16 -1.33
N ILE A 168 -5.60 -16.85 -1.77
CA ILE A 168 -5.32 -16.20 -3.05
C ILE A 168 -5.79 -17.10 -4.23
N ALA A 169 -5.37 -18.37 -4.26
CA ALA A 169 -5.77 -19.30 -5.32
C ALA A 169 -7.30 -19.46 -5.41
N ARG A 170 -7.98 -19.53 -4.26
CA ARG A 170 -9.44 -19.58 -4.18
C ARG A 170 -10.09 -18.29 -4.71
N ALA A 171 -9.53 -17.14 -4.39
CA ALA A 171 -10.03 -15.86 -4.88
C ALA A 171 -9.89 -15.71 -6.40
N LEU A 172 -8.88 -16.35 -7.00
CA LEU A 172 -8.63 -16.37 -8.44
C LEU A 172 -9.46 -17.40 -9.21
N ALA A 173 -10.14 -18.32 -8.52
CA ALA A 173 -10.80 -19.48 -9.14
C ALA A 173 -11.82 -19.11 -10.24
N LEU A 174 -12.45 -17.95 -10.16
CA LEU A 174 -13.44 -17.47 -11.13
C LEU A 174 -12.90 -16.47 -12.16
N ASP A 175 -11.58 -16.38 -12.34
CA ASP A 175 -10.90 -15.43 -13.22
C ASP A 175 -11.37 -13.99 -12.99
N PRO A 176 -11.26 -13.48 -11.75
CA PRO A 176 -11.71 -12.14 -11.45
C PRO A 176 -10.87 -11.09 -12.18
N LYS A 177 -11.46 -9.93 -12.49
CA LYS A 177 -10.75 -8.76 -12.98
C LYS A 177 -10.23 -7.86 -11.84
N VAL A 178 -10.86 -7.96 -10.68
CA VAL A 178 -10.55 -7.20 -9.47
C VAL A 178 -10.25 -8.15 -8.33
N LEU A 179 -9.20 -7.86 -7.56
CA LEU A 179 -8.84 -8.57 -6.34
C LEU A 179 -8.84 -7.58 -5.17
N LEU A 180 -9.68 -7.81 -4.19
CA LEU A 180 -9.78 -7.02 -2.98
C LEU A 180 -9.01 -7.75 -1.85
N CYS A 181 -8.03 -7.08 -1.24
CA CYS A 181 -7.20 -7.63 -0.17
C CYS A 181 -7.47 -6.85 1.13
N ASP A 182 -8.25 -7.45 2.05
CA ASP A 182 -8.57 -6.86 3.36
C ASP A 182 -7.55 -7.35 4.39
N GLU A 183 -6.50 -6.54 4.67
CA GLU A 183 -5.39 -6.84 5.59
C GLU A 183 -4.74 -8.22 5.36
N ALA A 184 -4.46 -8.54 4.10
CA ALA A 184 -4.03 -9.86 3.66
C ALA A 184 -2.66 -10.32 4.22
N THR A 185 -1.88 -9.45 4.86
CA THR A 185 -0.55 -9.72 5.42
C THR A 185 -0.46 -9.59 6.93
N SER A 186 -1.46 -8.99 7.58
CA SER A 186 -1.42 -8.60 9.01
C SER A 186 -1.20 -9.74 10.02
N ALA A 187 -1.41 -10.99 9.60
CA ALA A 187 -1.22 -12.19 10.43
C ALA A 187 0.04 -12.99 10.06
N LEU A 188 0.94 -12.42 9.25
CA LEU A 188 2.13 -13.08 8.72
C LEU A 188 3.40 -12.48 9.33
N ASP A 189 4.47 -13.27 9.35
CA ASP A 189 5.81 -12.76 9.65
C ASP A 189 6.37 -11.92 8.49
N PRO A 190 7.39 -11.07 8.71
CA PRO A 190 7.92 -10.17 7.69
C PRO A 190 8.41 -10.86 6.42
N GLN A 191 9.07 -12.02 6.54
CA GLN A 191 9.58 -12.77 5.39
C GLN A 191 8.42 -13.29 4.54
N THR A 192 7.42 -13.88 5.18
CA THR A 192 6.21 -14.38 4.52
C THR A 192 5.41 -13.23 3.88
N THR A 193 5.33 -12.07 4.56
CA THR A 193 4.70 -10.86 4.02
C THR A 193 5.36 -10.45 2.70
N TYR A 194 6.68 -10.38 2.65
CA TYR A 194 7.43 -10.07 1.43
C TYR A 194 7.11 -11.05 0.29
N GLU A 195 7.08 -12.35 0.57
CA GLU A 195 6.74 -13.38 -0.42
C GLU A 195 5.32 -13.21 -0.99
N ILE A 196 4.34 -12.83 -0.14
CA ILE A 196 2.97 -12.57 -0.58
C ILE A 196 2.90 -11.29 -1.43
N ILE A 197 3.65 -10.24 -1.09
CA ILE A 197 3.76 -9.02 -1.90
C ILE A 197 4.27 -9.36 -3.30
N GLU A 198 5.39 -10.10 -3.40
CA GLU A 198 5.97 -10.52 -4.67
C GLU A 198 5.01 -11.41 -5.48
N LEU A 199 4.26 -12.28 -4.82
CA LEU A 199 3.22 -13.07 -5.47
C LEU A 199 2.12 -12.16 -6.05
N LEU A 200 1.62 -11.19 -5.29
CA LEU A 200 0.58 -10.25 -5.76
C LEU A 200 1.07 -9.40 -6.95
N LYS A 201 2.32 -8.93 -6.95
CA LYS A 201 2.93 -8.24 -8.10
C LYS A 201 2.93 -9.12 -9.34
N LYS A 202 3.45 -10.36 -9.22
CA LYS A 202 3.46 -11.34 -10.32
C LYS A 202 2.07 -11.63 -10.87
N LEU A 203 1.07 -11.75 -9.98
CA LEU A 203 -0.32 -11.97 -10.37
C LEU A 203 -0.92 -10.75 -11.10
N ASN A 204 -0.65 -9.54 -10.61
CA ASN A 204 -1.07 -8.31 -11.27
C ASN A 204 -0.49 -8.22 -12.69
N GLU A 205 0.81 -8.43 -12.86
CA GLU A 205 1.49 -8.37 -14.15
C GLU A 205 1.01 -9.45 -15.13
N LYS A 206 0.92 -10.70 -14.64
CA LYS A 206 0.60 -11.86 -15.47
C LYS A 206 -0.87 -11.91 -15.88
N LEU A 207 -1.77 -11.58 -14.96
CA LEU A 207 -3.22 -11.69 -15.14
C LEU A 207 -3.90 -10.35 -15.42
N LYS A 208 -3.14 -9.24 -15.41
CA LYS A 208 -3.67 -7.86 -15.58
C LYS A 208 -4.78 -7.53 -14.59
N LEU A 209 -4.64 -8.03 -13.37
CA LEU A 209 -5.60 -7.80 -12.29
C LEU A 209 -5.54 -6.36 -11.80
N THR A 210 -6.70 -5.77 -11.51
CA THR A 210 -6.77 -4.58 -10.67
C THR A 210 -6.81 -5.03 -9.22
N ILE A 211 -5.87 -4.58 -8.38
CA ILE A 211 -5.76 -5.02 -6.98
C ILE A 211 -6.03 -3.83 -6.06
N VAL A 212 -6.91 -4.01 -5.08
CA VAL A 212 -7.13 -3.03 -4.00
C VAL A 212 -6.64 -3.64 -2.70
N VAL A 213 -5.66 -3.00 -2.08
CA VAL A 213 -5.03 -3.47 -0.84
C VAL A 213 -5.40 -2.56 0.31
N ILE A 214 -5.97 -3.14 1.36
CA ILE A 214 -6.09 -2.47 2.65
C ILE A 214 -4.98 -2.95 3.56
N THR A 215 -4.26 -2.02 4.15
CA THR A 215 -3.27 -2.31 5.16
C THR A 215 -2.97 -1.09 6.02
N HIS A 216 -2.41 -1.32 7.18
CA HIS A 216 -1.76 -0.32 8.01
C HIS A 216 -0.23 -0.49 8.00
N GLU A 217 0.29 -1.47 7.26
CA GLU A 217 1.71 -1.76 7.09
C GLU A 217 2.28 -0.93 5.93
N MET A 218 3.11 0.06 6.24
CA MET A 218 3.63 1.00 5.24
C MET A 218 4.58 0.34 4.24
N ASP A 219 5.33 -0.67 4.67
CA ASP A 219 6.27 -1.36 3.79
C ASP A 219 5.51 -2.11 2.69
N VAL A 220 4.36 -2.75 3.03
CA VAL A 220 3.45 -3.35 2.04
C VAL A 220 2.98 -2.31 1.02
N VAL A 221 2.60 -1.12 1.48
CA VAL A 221 2.09 -0.05 0.60
C VAL A 221 3.19 0.48 -0.30
N LYS A 222 4.38 0.76 0.25
CA LYS A 222 5.54 1.26 -0.49
C LYS A 222 5.97 0.30 -1.60
N ASP A 223 5.96 -0.99 -1.29
CA ASP A 223 6.45 -2.00 -2.22
C ASP A 223 5.42 -2.37 -3.28
N LEU A 224 4.14 -2.33 -2.95
CA LEU A 224 3.08 -2.92 -3.79
C LEU A 224 2.25 -1.88 -4.56
N CYS A 225 1.92 -0.73 -3.94
CA CYS A 225 0.91 0.17 -4.47
C CYS A 225 1.51 1.27 -5.37
N SER A 226 0.84 1.58 -6.48
CA SER A 226 1.19 2.74 -7.33
C SER A 226 0.54 4.04 -6.85
N ARG A 227 -0.70 3.95 -6.37
CA ARG A 227 -1.46 5.07 -5.79
C ARG A 227 -2.09 4.65 -4.49
N VAL A 228 -2.39 5.63 -3.65
CA VAL A 228 -3.01 5.42 -2.33
C VAL A 228 -4.12 6.42 -2.05
N ALA A 229 -5.05 6.00 -1.19
CA ALA A 229 -5.98 6.86 -0.48
C ALA A 229 -5.74 6.70 1.03
N VAL A 230 -5.52 7.81 1.72
CA VAL A 230 -5.34 7.87 3.17
C VAL A 230 -6.69 8.16 3.82
N MET A 231 -7.13 7.29 4.72
CA MET A 231 -8.40 7.42 5.41
C MET A 231 -8.23 7.79 6.89
N GLU A 232 -9.06 8.71 7.35
CA GLU A 232 -9.27 9.02 8.76
C GLU A 232 -10.74 9.24 9.05
N LYS A 233 -11.26 8.61 10.11
CA LYS A 233 -12.64 8.80 10.61
C LYS A 233 -13.70 8.71 9.50
N GLY A 234 -13.54 7.72 8.64
CA GLY A 234 -14.46 7.43 7.54
C GLY A 234 -14.24 8.24 6.26
N LYS A 235 -13.37 9.24 6.25
CA LYS A 235 -13.10 10.12 5.11
C LYS A 235 -11.78 9.80 4.43
N VAL A 236 -11.68 10.07 3.13
CA VAL A 236 -10.39 10.16 2.43
C VAL A 236 -9.86 11.57 2.65
N VAL A 237 -8.74 11.67 3.36
CA VAL A 237 -8.10 12.96 3.69
C VAL A 237 -7.00 13.33 2.70
N GLU A 238 -6.46 12.34 2.00
CA GLU A 238 -5.45 12.53 0.96
C GLU A 238 -5.47 11.36 -0.01
N GLN A 239 -5.24 11.61 -1.30
CA GLN A 239 -5.08 10.55 -2.32
C GLN A 239 -4.18 11.00 -3.46
N GLY A 240 -3.47 10.06 -4.05
CA GLY A 240 -2.56 10.35 -5.17
C GLY A 240 -1.56 9.23 -5.43
N GLU A 241 -0.60 9.52 -6.29
CA GLU A 241 0.56 8.66 -6.48
C GLU A 241 1.33 8.53 -5.17
N ILE A 242 1.76 7.33 -4.84
CA ILE A 242 2.37 7.02 -3.55
C ILE A 242 3.60 7.90 -3.27
N PHE A 243 4.44 8.14 -4.28
CA PHE A 243 5.60 8.99 -4.14
C PHE A 243 5.21 10.41 -3.73
N ASN A 244 4.20 11.00 -4.40
CA ASN A 244 3.77 12.37 -4.12
C ASN A 244 3.13 12.51 -2.73
N VAL A 245 2.31 11.53 -2.33
CA VAL A 245 1.65 11.51 -1.02
C VAL A 245 2.66 11.37 0.12
N PHE A 246 3.74 10.59 -0.09
CA PHE A 246 4.71 10.31 0.97
C PHE A 246 5.89 11.28 0.99
N SER A 247 6.27 11.86 -0.15
CA SER A 247 7.34 12.88 -0.20
C SER A 247 6.86 14.26 0.25
N ASN A 248 5.56 14.57 0.03
CA ASN A 248 4.98 15.86 0.39
C ASN A 248 3.57 15.69 0.98
N PRO A 249 3.46 15.10 2.21
CA PRO A 249 2.17 14.86 2.85
C PRO A 249 1.44 16.16 3.13
N LYS A 250 0.18 16.24 2.73
CA LYS A 250 -0.67 17.42 2.89
C LYS A 250 -1.56 17.34 4.12
N SER A 251 -1.87 16.11 4.57
CA SER A 251 -2.69 15.89 5.75
C SER A 251 -1.84 15.58 6.98
N ASP A 252 -2.30 16.04 8.16
CA ASP A 252 -1.66 15.68 9.44
C ASP A 252 -1.63 14.17 9.67
N VAL A 253 -2.64 13.47 9.17
CA VAL A 253 -2.73 12.01 9.27
C VAL A 253 -1.63 11.34 8.47
N THR A 254 -1.43 11.75 7.21
CA THR A 254 -0.35 11.24 6.36
C THR A 254 1.00 11.52 7.00
N THR A 255 1.19 12.75 7.51
CA THR A 255 2.43 13.14 8.23
C THR A 255 2.66 12.25 9.45
N ARG A 256 1.64 12.03 10.28
CA ARG A 256 1.74 11.12 11.44
C ARG A 256 2.01 9.68 11.03
N PHE A 257 1.40 9.21 9.94
CA PHE A 257 1.64 7.88 9.40
C PHE A 257 3.09 7.72 8.95
N MET A 258 3.63 8.68 8.21
CA MET A 258 5.03 8.69 7.77
C MET A 258 5.98 8.74 8.97
N LYS A 259 5.70 9.59 9.96
CA LYS A 259 6.51 9.67 11.19
C LYS A 259 6.48 8.37 11.99
N ALA A 260 5.35 7.71 12.12
CA ALA A 260 5.22 6.47 12.87
C ALA A 260 6.02 5.29 12.27
N THR A 261 6.23 5.31 10.95
CA THR A 261 6.90 4.23 10.20
C THR A 261 8.34 4.55 9.83
N SER A 262 8.77 5.81 9.93
CA SER A 262 10.15 6.21 9.67
C SER A 262 11.04 6.03 10.90
N ASN A 263 12.17 5.37 10.71
CA ASN A 263 13.19 5.28 11.74
C ASN A 263 13.80 6.65 12.08
N LEU A 264 13.77 7.60 11.14
CA LEU A 264 14.23 8.97 11.37
C LEU A 264 13.42 9.69 12.45
N SER A 265 12.14 9.36 12.62
CA SER A 265 11.32 9.91 13.70
C SER A 265 11.73 9.42 15.09
N LYS A 266 12.30 8.21 15.15
CA LYS A 266 12.87 7.67 16.38
C LYS A 266 14.18 8.38 16.76
N ALA A 267 14.84 9.04 15.81
CA ALA A 267 16.06 9.80 16.06
C ALA A 267 15.87 10.88 17.12
N GLU A 268 14.76 11.62 17.09
CA GLU A 268 14.46 12.65 18.09
C GLU A 268 14.37 12.06 19.52
N ILE A 269 13.79 10.87 19.64
CA ILE A 269 13.69 10.15 20.92
C ILE A 269 15.07 9.66 21.34
N LEU A 270 15.85 9.11 20.40
CA LEU A 270 17.21 8.63 20.65
C LEU A 270 18.15 9.77 21.04
N ILE A 271 18.07 10.89 20.33
CA ILE A 271 18.86 12.10 20.61
C ILE A 271 18.57 12.60 22.03
N LYS A 272 17.29 12.74 22.39
CA LYS A 272 16.88 13.19 23.75
C LYS A 272 17.30 12.20 24.83
N ARG A 273 17.26 10.89 24.56
CA ARG A 273 17.53 9.84 25.53
C ARG A 273 19.02 9.56 25.71
N TYR A 274 19.79 9.76 24.66
CA TYR A 274 21.21 9.43 24.59
C TYR A 274 22.07 10.65 24.23
N LYS A 275 21.70 11.83 24.72
CA LYS A 275 22.41 13.09 24.44
C LYS A 275 23.93 12.96 24.78
N ASP A 276 24.22 12.35 25.92
CA ASP A 276 25.61 12.15 26.38
C ASP A 276 26.40 11.17 25.48
N PHE A 277 25.73 10.27 24.76
CA PHE A 277 26.37 9.31 23.85
C PHE A 277 26.78 9.95 22.52
N LEU A 278 26.12 11.05 22.13
CA LEU A 278 26.40 11.75 20.88
C LEU A 278 27.73 12.52 20.93
N ASN A 279 28.30 12.74 22.13
CA ASN A 279 29.56 13.47 22.34
C ASN A 279 29.65 14.74 21.49
N LEU A 280 28.56 15.55 21.48
CA LEU A 280 28.56 16.83 20.77
C LEU A 280 29.56 17.77 21.41
N HIS A 281 30.46 18.34 20.60
CA HIS A 281 31.40 19.35 21.01
C HIS A 281 30.83 20.76 20.74
N ASN A 282 31.37 21.75 21.45
CA ASN A 282 30.96 23.14 21.25
C ASN A 282 31.20 23.56 19.78
N GLY A 283 30.14 24.01 19.11
CA GLY A 283 30.14 24.36 17.69
C GLY A 283 29.60 23.26 16.75
N ASP A 284 29.35 22.04 17.24
CA ASP A 284 28.75 20.99 16.44
C ASP A 284 27.26 21.29 16.13
N VAL A 285 26.84 20.92 14.92
CA VAL A 285 25.44 21.04 14.48
C VAL A 285 24.87 19.67 14.19
N LEU A 286 23.80 19.32 14.89
CA LEU A 286 23.02 18.12 14.62
C LEU A 286 21.91 18.45 13.65
N ALA A 287 21.92 17.87 12.47
CA ALA A 287 20.94 18.13 11.42
C ALA A 287 20.35 16.86 10.84
N ARG A 288 19.09 16.94 10.42
CA ARG A 288 18.40 15.96 9.59
C ARG A 288 18.45 16.41 8.14
N LEU A 289 18.93 15.53 7.28
CA LEU A 289 18.90 15.68 5.83
C LEU A 289 17.81 14.79 5.27
N SER A 290 16.78 15.36 4.66
CA SER A 290 15.67 14.60 4.06
C SER A 290 15.81 14.61 2.54
N TYR A 291 15.81 13.43 1.94
CA TYR A 291 15.99 13.19 0.51
C TYR A 291 14.64 13.04 -0.17
N ILE A 292 14.40 13.84 -1.22
CA ILE A 292 13.15 13.84 -1.99
C ILE A 292 13.51 13.83 -3.48
N GLY A 293 13.39 12.65 -4.13
CA GLY A 293 13.55 12.53 -5.58
C GLY A 293 14.97 12.25 -6.07
N LYS A 294 15.25 12.54 -7.35
CA LYS A 294 16.43 12.05 -8.09
C LYS A 294 17.80 12.61 -7.63
N GLY A 295 17.85 13.60 -6.77
CA GLY A 295 19.10 14.24 -6.32
C GLY A 295 20.03 13.37 -5.46
N VAL A 296 19.60 12.19 -5.06
CA VAL A 296 20.34 11.32 -4.10
C VAL A 296 21.37 10.40 -4.77
N SER A 297 21.52 10.45 -6.10
CA SER A 297 22.54 9.66 -6.81
C SER A 297 23.95 10.21 -6.67
N GLU A 298 24.12 11.43 -6.18
CA GLU A 298 25.42 12.07 -5.97
C GLU A 298 25.94 11.78 -4.55
N PRO A 299 27.27 11.69 -4.34
CA PRO A 299 27.86 11.42 -3.05
C PRO A 299 27.83 12.67 -2.15
N ILE A 300 26.64 13.07 -1.69
CA ILE A 300 26.37 14.32 -0.97
C ILE A 300 27.32 14.48 0.23
N ILE A 301 27.45 13.49 1.09
CA ILE A 301 28.27 13.55 2.30
C ILE A 301 29.74 13.81 1.95
N SER A 302 30.29 13.03 1.01
CA SER A 302 31.67 13.20 0.56
C SER A 302 31.92 14.57 -0.07
N SER A 303 31.00 15.00 -0.94
CA SER A 303 31.07 16.30 -1.61
C SER A 303 31.06 17.46 -0.62
N LEU A 304 30.24 17.41 0.42
CA LEU A 304 30.22 18.43 1.48
C LEU A 304 31.53 18.45 2.26
N THR A 305 32.04 17.26 2.65
CA THR A 305 33.32 17.14 3.37
C THR A 305 34.49 17.73 2.54
N GLU A 306 34.58 17.39 1.26
CA GLU A 306 35.65 17.86 0.38
C GLU A 306 35.57 19.37 0.12
N LYS A 307 34.33 19.86 -0.14
CA LYS A 307 34.16 21.26 -0.56
C LYS A 307 34.23 22.27 0.58
N PHE A 308 33.71 21.91 1.75
CA PHE A 308 33.57 22.81 2.90
C PHE A 308 34.51 22.44 4.06
N HIS A 309 35.30 21.38 3.94
CA HIS A 309 36.20 20.89 5.00
C HIS A 309 35.52 20.66 6.35
N VAL A 310 34.25 20.18 6.32
CA VAL A 310 33.49 19.81 7.51
C VAL A 310 33.55 18.30 7.73
N ALA A 311 33.70 17.88 8.96
CA ALA A 311 33.56 16.47 9.31
C ALA A 311 32.06 16.13 9.48
N ILE A 312 31.60 15.03 8.90
CA ILE A 312 30.19 14.62 8.96
C ILE A 312 30.10 13.21 9.51
N ASN A 313 29.51 13.06 10.69
CA ASN A 313 29.22 11.77 11.30
C ASN A 313 27.75 11.40 11.14
N ILE A 314 27.45 10.27 10.47
CA ILE A 314 26.08 9.77 10.29
C ILE A 314 25.66 8.98 11.54
N ILE A 315 24.66 9.48 12.25
CA ILE A 315 24.11 8.84 13.45
C ILE A 315 22.99 7.86 13.09
N LEU A 316 22.17 8.22 12.11
CA LEU A 316 21.08 7.39 11.63
C LEU A 316 20.87 7.63 10.14
N ALA A 317 20.63 6.54 9.40
CA ALA A 317 20.21 6.60 8.00
C ALA A 317 18.98 5.72 7.80
N ASP A 318 17.99 6.25 7.10
CA ASP A 318 16.77 5.54 6.72
C ASP A 318 16.36 6.01 5.32
N VAL A 319 16.84 5.30 4.30
CA VAL A 319 16.57 5.63 2.89
C VAL A 319 15.98 4.41 2.22
N ALA A 320 14.79 4.56 1.67
CA ALA A 320 14.09 3.55 0.90
C ALA A 320 13.94 3.99 -0.56
N LEU A 321 13.81 3.03 -1.47
CA LEU A 321 13.46 3.28 -2.86
C LEU A 321 11.95 3.10 -3.05
N LEU A 322 11.27 4.14 -3.49
CA LEU A 322 9.86 4.12 -3.81
C LEU A 322 9.69 4.29 -5.32
N HIS A 323 9.37 3.18 -6.01
CA HIS A 323 9.30 3.15 -7.48
C HIS A 323 10.57 3.72 -8.16
N GLY A 324 11.74 3.35 -7.64
CA GLY A 324 13.03 3.82 -8.15
C GLY A 324 13.43 5.24 -7.74
N ASN A 325 12.61 5.93 -6.94
CA ASN A 325 12.93 7.24 -6.38
C ASN A 325 13.30 7.09 -4.89
N PRO A 326 14.45 7.60 -4.46
CA PRO A 326 14.81 7.57 -3.05
C PRO A 326 13.90 8.50 -2.23
N ILE A 327 13.48 8.01 -1.08
CA ILE A 327 12.74 8.73 -0.06
C ILE A 327 13.29 8.38 1.31
N GLY A 328 13.47 9.38 2.17
CA GLY A 328 14.00 9.16 3.51
C GLY A 328 15.02 10.21 3.90
N GLY A 329 16.07 9.85 4.61
CA GLY A 329 17.10 10.80 5.00
C GLY A 329 18.16 10.24 5.93
N THR A 330 19.00 11.15 6.40
CA THR A 330 20.03 10.87 7.41
C THR A 330 19.97 11.90 8.53
N VAL A 331 20.37 11.49 9.72
CA VAL A 331 20.67 12.38 10.84
C VAL A 331 22.17 12.39 11.03
N CYS A 332 22.78 13.56 10.94
CA CYS A 332 24.22 13.73 10.94
C CYS A 332 24.64 14.79 11.96
N ILE A 333 25.85 14.60 12.52
CA ILE A 333 26.57 15.62 13.26
C ILE A 333 27.57 16.26 12.29
N PHE A 334 27.52 17.57 12.17
CA PHE A 334 28.45 18.38 11.42
C PHE A 334 29.42 19.04 12.41
N SER A 335 30.72 18.80 12.23
CA SER A 335 31.81 19.33 13.07
C SER A 335 32.81 20.11 12.20
N GLY A 336 33.25 21.27 12.67
CA GLY A 336 34.21 22.14 11.94
C GLY A 336 34.01 23.60 12.27
N ASP A 337 34.50 24.47 11.38
CA ASP A 337 34.27 25.89 11.53
C ASP A 337 32.79 26.25 11.31
N LYS A 338 32.26 27.16 12.12
CA LYS A 338 30.85 27.52 12.13
C LYS A 338 30.37 28.01 10.76
N GLU A 339 31.13 28.90 10.12
CA GLU A 339 30.80 29.45 8.81
C GLU A 339 30.85 28.36 7.73
N ALA A 340 31.79 27.40 7.83
CA ALA A 340 31.89 26.28 6.94
C ALA A 340 30.67 25.35 7.04
N ILE A 341 30.21 25.08 8.25
CA ILE A 341 28.99 24.26 8.49
C ILE A 341 27.76 24.97 7.92
N GLU A 342 27.58 26.27 8.20
CA GLU A 342 26.43 27.04 7.69
C GLU A 342 26.42 27.04 6.14
N ASN A 343 27.56 27.24 5.51
CA ASN A 343 27.71 27.20 4.04
C ASN A 343 27.42 25.78 3.48
N ALA A 344 27.90 24.74 4.14
CA ALA A 344 27.63 23.37 3.76
C ALA A 344 26.12 23.04 3.80
N LEU A 345 25.44 23.39 4.89
CA LEU A 345 24.00 23.17 5.04
C LEU A 345 23.19 24.00 4.03
N ALA A 346 23.56 25.27 3.79
CA ALA A 346 22.90 26.12 2.81
C ALA A 346 23.07 25.64 1.36
N SER A 347 24.16 24.91 1.05
CA SER A 347 24.36 24.36 -0.29
C SER A 347 23.40 23.24 -0.64
N LEU A 348 22.86 22.53 0.36
CA LEU A 348 21.97 21.36 0.19
C LEU A 348 20.58 21.72 -0.35
N ASP A 349 20.09 22.93 -0.12
CA ASP A 349 18.80 23.37 -0.65
C ASP A 349 18.77 23.37 -2.20
N LYS A 350 19.94 23.51 -2.85
CA LYS A 350 20.07 23.43 -4.31
C LYS A 350 19.94 22.01 -4.86
N ASP A 351 20.20 21.02 -4.02
CA ASP A 351 20.25 19.60 -4.41
C ASP A 351 18.96 18.84 -4.07
N ASN A 352 17.84 19.53 -3.81
CA ASN A 352 16.57 18.94 -3.36
C ASN A 352 16.68 18.14 -2.04
N VAL A 353 17.63 18.52 -1.19
CA VAL A 353 17.79 17.95 0.16
C VAL A 353 17.26 18.96 1.16
N LYS A 354 16.17 18.62 1.83
CA LYS A 354 15.61 19.46 2.89
C LYS A 354 16.43 19.29 4.17
N VAL A 355 16.94 20.40 4.69
CA VAL A 355 17.72 20.44 5.93
C VAL A 355 16.84 20.89 7.10
N GLU A 356 16.90 20.17 8.21
CA GLU A 356 16.26 20.53 9.49
C GLU A 356 17.31 20.43 10.59
N VAL A 357 17.68 21.58 11.17
CA VAL A 357 18.62 21.62 12.30
C VAL A 357 17.86 21.20 13.57
N LEU A 358 18.38 20.17 14.26
CA LEU A 358 17.76 19.56 15.44
C LEU A 358 18.35 20.10 16.75
N SER A 359 19.63 20.45 16.78
CA SER A 359 20.33 21.06 17.93
C SER A 359 21.56 21.80 17.47
N HIS A 360 21.87 22.90 18.16
CA HIS A 360 23.17 23.59 18.15
C HIS A 360 23.76 23.47 19.55
N GLU A 361 25.03 23.14 19.69
CA GLU A 361 25.79 23.27 20.94
C GLU A 361 26.97 24.19 20.82
#